data_d850052b6165781774912371440af79f
#
_entry.id   d850052b6165781774912371440af79f
#
_cell.length_a   1.000
_cell.length_b   1.000
_cell.length_c   1.000
_cell.angle_alpha   90.00
_cell.angle_beta   90.00
_cell.angle_gamma   90.00
#
_symmetry.space_group_name_H-M   'P 1'
#
loop_
_entity.id
_entity.type
_entity.pdbx_description
1 polymer ?
#
loop_
_entity_poly.entity_id
_entity_poly.type
_entity_poly.pdbx_seq_one_letter_code
_entity_poly.pdbx_strand_id
1 'polypeptide(L)'
;AKRVSKRVKSKKSDVGILVCGSGTGMAISANKTKGIRASVCYNLKSTRLSRQHNDANIIAIGSRLTKRKTAIKLVSIFFETKFEGGRHLRRVKKI
;
A
#
# COMPACT_ATOMS: atom_id res chain seq x y z
N ALA A 1 2.30 -1.11 12.55
CA ALA A 1 2.33 -1.89 11.30
C ALA A 1 1.82 -3.34 11.49
N LYS A 2 2.24 -4.02 12.55
CA LYS A 2 1.82 -5.42 12.80
C LYS A 2 0.31 -5.58 12.91
N ARG A 3 -0.37 -4.68 13.62
CA ARG A 3 -1.81 -4.73 13.80
C ARG A 3 -2.56 -4.60 12.47
N VAL A 4 -2.19 -3.59 11.70
CA VAL A 4 -2.80 -3.34 10.40
C VAL A 4 -2.56 -4.52 9.46
N SER A 5 -1.31 -5.01 9.41
CA SER A 5 -0.94 -6.16 8.59
C SER A 5 -1.76 -7.40 8.94
N LYS A 6 -1.94 -7.66 10.22
CA LYS A 6 -2.72 -8.80 10.70
C LYS A 6 -4.18 -8.71 10.26
N ARG A 7 -4.79 -7.53 10.35
CA ARG A 7 -6.19 -7.34 9.95
C ARG A 7 -6.36 -7.50 8.45
N VAL A 8 -5.46 -6.96 7.66
CA VAL A 8 -5.52 -7.08 6.19
C VAL A 8 -5.29 -8.54 5.79
N LYS A 9 -4.30 -9.20 6.37
CA LYS A 9 -4.01 -10.61 6.10
C LYS A 9 -5.19 -11.51 6.41
N SER A 10 -5.88 -11.27 7.53
CA SER A 10 -7.02 -12.08 7.97
C SER A 10 -8.33 -11.74 7.25
N LYS A 11 -8.30 -10.82 6.30
CA LYS A 11 -9.47 -10.35 5.53
C LYS A 11 -10.51 -9.62 6.37
N LYS A 12 -10.17 -9.19 7.59
CA LYS A 12 -11.03 -8.32 8.40
C LYS A 12 -11.04 -6.89 7.88
N SER A 13 -10.02 -6.54 7.07
CA SER A 13 -9.94 -5.27 6.36
C SER A 13 -9.43 -5.57 4.95
N ASP A 14 -9.95 -4.87 3.95
CA ASP A 14 -9.54 -5.07 2.55
C ASP A 14 -8.18 -4.45 2.28
N VAL A 15 -7.94 -3.26 2.83
CA VAL A 15 -6.69 -2.52 2.69
C VAL A 15 -6.31 -1.87 4.00
N GLY A 16 -5.06 -1.46 4.11
CA GLY A 16 -4.55 -0.76 5.28
C GLY A 16 -3.88 0.55 4.90
N ILE A 17 -3.85 1.47 5.84
CA ILE A 17 -3.18 2.76 5.69
C ILE A 17 -2.22 2.91 6.86
N LEU A 18 -0.95 3.18 6.55
CA LEU A 18 0.08 3.43 7.55
C LEU A 18 0.68 4.81 7.33
N VAL A 19 0.85 5.57 8.39
CA VAL A 19 1.46 6.90 8.33
C VAL A 19 2.59 6.98 9.33
N CYS A 20 3.75 7.43 8.87
CA CYS A 20 4.88 7.74 9.74
C CYS A 20 5.73 8.83 9.09
N GLY A 21 6.89 9.14 9.64
CA GLY A 21 7.72 10.24 9.12
C GLY A 21 8.09 10.11 7.65
N SER A 22 8.60 8.97 7.23
CA SER A 22 8.99 8.70 5.84
C SER A 22 8.08 7.70 5.14
N GLY A 23 7.30 6.92 5.90
CA GLY A 23 6.51 5.80 5.37
C GLY A 23 7.32 4.52 5.20
N THR A 24 8.64 4.64 5.08
CA THR A 24 9.53 3.53 4.73
C THR A 24 9.59 2.46 5.82
N GLY A 25 9.82 2.88 7.07
CA GLY A 25 9.94 1.93 8.18
C GLY A 25 8.68 1.11 8.39
N MET A 26 7.53 1.77 8.33
CA MET A 26 6.24 1.08 8.47
C MET A 26 5.98 0.12 7.32
N ALA A 27 6.34 0.50 6.10
CA ALA A 27 6.19 -0.38 4.94
C ALA A 27 7.08 -1.63 5.06
N ILE A 28 8.33 -1.44 5.47
CA ILE A 28 9.25 -2.56 5.68
C ILE A 28 8.69 -3.52 6.73
N SER A 29 8.24 -2.98 7.86
CA SER A 29 7.66 -3.77 8.94
C SER A 29 6.42 -4.54 8.46
N ALA A 30 5.52 -3.87 7.75
CA ALA A 30 4.31 -4.49 7.22
C ALA A 30 4.63 -5.63 6.26
N ASN A 31 5.61 -5.44 5.38
CA ASN A 31 5.99 -6.44 4.38
C ASN A 31 6.65 -7.70 4.96
N LYS A 32 6.96 -7.71 6.25
CA LYS A 32 7.41 -8.92 6.93
C LYS A 32 6.28 -9.93 7.15
N THR A 33 5.05 -9.50 7.01
CA THR A 33 3.89 -10.38 7.14
C THR A 33 3.55 -10.97 5.77
N LYS A 34 3.55 -12.29 5.67
CA LYS A 34 3.19 -12.98 4.41
C LYS A 34 1.78 -12.58 3.96
N GLY A 35 1.63 -12.29 2.69
CA GLY A 35 0.35 -11.83 2.13
C GLY A 35 0.17 -10.33 2.17
N ILE A 36 1.08 -9.59 2.77
CA ILE A 36 1.04 -8.13 2.81
C ILE A 36 1.97 -7.57 1.73
N ARG A 37 1.44 -6.65 0.97
CA ARG A 37 2.17 -5.88 -0.04
C ARG A 37 1.94 -4.41 0.26
N ALA A 38 2.81 -3.86 1.11
CA ALA A 38 2.77 -2.46 1.52
C ALA A 38 3.67 -1.65 0.59
N SER A 39 3.14 -0.56 0.08
CA SER A 39 3.86 0.33 -0.83
C SER A 39 3.94 1.73 -0.24
N VAL A 40 5.14 2.32 -0.26
CA VAL A 40 5.32 3.72 0.08
C VAL A 40 4.88 4.55 -1.12
N CYS A 41 3.90 5.42 -0.92
CA CYS A 41 3.36 6.24 -1.98
C CYS A 41 3.51 7.71 -1.64
N TYR A 42 3.94 8.51 -2.62
CA TYR A 42 4.18 9.94 -2.45
C TYR A 42 3.69 10.77 -3.63
N ASN A 43 3.20 10.15 -4.69
CA ASN A 43 2.56 10.84 -5.81
C ASN A 43 1.47 9.96 -6.42
N LEU A 44 0.67 10.56 -7.31
CA LEU A 44 -0.47 9.85 -7.94
C LEU A 44 -0.02 8.65 -8.76
N LYS A 45 1.06 8.82 -9.52
CA LYS A 45 1.56 7.75 -10.40
C LYS A 45 2.03 6.54 -9.60
N SER A 46 2.84 6.74 -8.56
CA SER A 46 3.33 5.63 -7.74
C SER A 46 2.19 4.90 -7.05
N THR A 47 1.17 5.64 -6.65
CA THR A 47 -0.02 5.07 -5.99
C THR A 47 -0.82 4.19 -6.95
N ARG A 48 -1.11 4.69 -8.15
CA ARG A 48 -1.81 3.90 -9.16
C ARG A 48 -1.06 2.63 -9.53
N LEU A 49 0.24 2.75 -9.78
CA LEU A 49 1.07 1.61 -10.17
C LEU A 49 1.16 0.56 -9.07
N SER A 50 1.19 0.98 -7.81
CA SER A 50 1.22 0.02 -6.69
C SER A 50 -0.02 -0.87 -6.68
N ARG A 51 -1.17 -0.32 -7.07
CA ARG A 51 -2.40 -1.08 -7.19
C ARG A 51 -2.48 -1.86 -8.49
N GLN A 52 -2.28 -1.18 -9.62
CA GLN A 52 -2.45 -1.80 -10.94
C GLN A 52 -1.47 -2.96 -11.18
N HIS A 53 -0.23 -2.79 -10.78
CA HIS A 53 0.84 -3.73 -11.08
C HIS A 53 1.19 -4.69 -9.95
N ASN A 54 1.04 -4.27 -8.70
CA ASN A 54 1.53 -5.04 -7.56
C ASN A 54 0.42 -5.49 -6.60
N ASP A 55 -0.81 -5.10 -6.87
CA ASP A 55 -1.94 -5.39 -5.99
C ASP A 55 -1.60 -5.07 -4.53
N ALA A 56 -0.97 -3.90 -4.30
CA ALA A 56 -0.62 -3.46 -2.97
C ALA A 56 -1.89 -3.38 -2.11
N ASN A 57 -1.85 -3.94 -0.92
CA ASN A 57 -2.98 -3.95 0.00
C ASN A 57 -2.78 -3.05 1.21
N ILE A 58 -1.62 -2.43 1.33
CA ILE A 58 -1.36 -1.39 2.33
C ILE A 58 -0.63 -0.23 1.64
N ILE A 59 -1.11 0.98 1.88
CA ILE A 59 -0.42 2.20 1.49
C ILE A 59 0.29 2.79 2.71
N ALA A 60 1.57 3.10 2.59
CA ALA A 60 2.34 3.78 3.63
C ALA A 60 2.67 5.20 3.15
N ILE A 61 2.41 6.17 4.00
CA ILE A 61 2.59 7.59 3.68
C ILE A 61 3.57 8.21 4.67
N GLY A 62 4.53 8.97 4.14
CA GLY A 62 5.47 9.73 4.95
C GLY A 62 4.94 11.13 5.21
N SER A 63 4.59 11.43 6.45
CA SER A 63 4.03 12.74 6.82
C SER A 63 5.01 13.90 6.64
N ARG A 64 6.32 13.63 6.64
CA ARG A 64 7.35 14.64 6.39
C ARG A 64 7.58 14.91 4.92
N LEU A 65 7.16 13.99 4.04
CA LEU A 65 7.42 14.05 2.60
C LEU A 65 6.19 14.38 1.78
N THR A 66 5.01 14.23 2.37
CA THR A 66 3.74 14.36 1.64
C THR A 66 2.81 15.30 2.38
N LYS A 67 2.37 16.34 1.68
CA LYS A 67 1.41 17.31 2.25
C LYS A 67 0.07 16.62 2.51
N ARG A 68 -0.65 17.11 3.53
CA ARG A 68 -1.93 16.54 3.93
C ARG A 68 -2.94 16.40 2.78
N LYS A 69 -3.09 17.45 1.97
CA LYS A 69 -4.01 17.43 0.82
C LYS A 69 -3.62 16.33 -0.17
N THR A 70 -2.34 16.20 -0.45
CA THR A 70 -1.82 15.16 -1.34
C THR A 70 -2.05 13.78 -0.73
N ALA A 71 -1.77 13.60 0.56
CA ALA A 71 -1.99 12.33 1.24
C ALA A 71 -3.44 11.85 1.10
N ILE A 72 -4.40 12.75 1.29
CA ILE A 72 -5.82 12.43 1.14
C ILE A 72 -6.14 11.97 -0.28
N LYS A 73 -5.59 12.65 -1.30
CA LYS A 73 -5.77 12.25 -2.70
C LYS A 73 -5.16 10.88 -2.98
N LEU A 74 -3.98 10.60 -2.43
CA LEU A 74 -3.31 9.31 -2.62
C LEU A 74 -4.13 8.17 -2.02
N VAL A 75 -4.69 8.37 -0.85
CA VAL A 75 -5.56 7.37 -0.22
C VAL A 75 -6.80 7.11 -1.07
N SER A 76 -7.45 8.16 -1.58
CA SER A 76 -8.60 8.01 -2.47
C SER A 76 -8.25 7.22 -3.73
N ILE A 77 -7.14 7.57 -4.38
CA ILE A 77 -6.68 6.86 -5.58
C ILE A 77 -6.37 5.40 -5.26
N PHE A 78 -5.76 5.14 -4.11
CA PHE A 78 -5.44 3.77 -3.68
C PHE A 78 -6.70 2.92 -3.55
N PHE A 79 -7.75 3.44 -2.94
CA PHE A 79 -9.03 2.75 -2.79
C PHE A 79 -9.74 2.53 -4.12
N GLU A 80 -9.66 3.49 -5.03
CA GLU A 80 -10.39 3.46 -6.31
C GLU A 80 -9.71 2.63 -7.39
N THR A 81 -8.40 2.41 -7.29
CA THR A 81 -7.64 1.75 -8.35
C THR A 81 -7.65 0.24 -8.16
N LYS A 82 -8.03 -0.47 -9.21
CA LYS A 82 -8.09 -1.93 -9.20
C LYS A 82 -6.81 -2.55 -9.73
N PHE A 83 -6.52 -3.77 -9.27
CA PHE A 83 -5.43 -4.57 -9.80
C PHE A 83 -5.76 -4.99 -11.24
N GLU A 84 -4.82 -4.80 -12.15
CA GLU A 84 -5.02 -5.15 -13.56
C GLU A 84 -4.96 -6.65 -13.83
N GLY A 85 -4.31 -7.42 -12.97
CA GLY A 85 -4.15 -8.85 -13.17
C GLY A 85 -3.23 -9.17 -14.33
N GLY A 86 -3.61 -10.16 -15.15
CA GLY A 86 -2.85 -10.54 -16.35
C GLY A 86 -1.39 -10.87 -16.04
N ARG A 87 -0.48 -10.26 -16.80
CA ARG A 87 0.97 -10.48 -16.64
C ARG A 87 1.49 -10.09 -15.25
N HIS A 88 0.82 -9.18 -14.57
CA HIS A 88 1.23 -8.73 -13.24
C HIS A 88 0.93 -9.75 -12.15
N LEU A 89 -0.08 -10.58 -12.35
CA LEU A 89 -0.46 -11.62 -11.38
C LEU A 89 0.69 -12.60 -11.12
N ARG A 90 1.42 -12.99 -12.14
CA ARG A 90 2.57 -13.89 -12.02
C ARG A 90 3.63 -13.31 -11.08
N ARG A 91 3.91 -12.01 -11.21
CA ARG A 91 4.88 -11.32 -10.36
C ARG A 91 4.39 -11.23 -8.91
N VAL A 92 3.13 -10.89 -8.73
CA VAL A 92 2.53 -10.79 -7.39
C VAL A 92 2.60 -12.13 -6.66
N LYS A 93 2.33 -13.23 -7.35
CA LYS A 93 2.38 -14.56 -6.75
C LYS A 93 3.78 -14.97 -6.28
N LYS A 94 4.83 -14.33 -6.78
CA LYS A 94 6.21 -14.58 -6.37
C LYS A 94 6.64 -13.81 -5.11
N ILE A 95 5.86 -12.87 -4.68
CA ILE A 95 6.17 -12.03 -3.51
C ILE A 95 5.80 -12.76 -2.22
#